data_b3353a534f3b73da46195ce7a4ae27b5
#
_entry.id   b3353a534f3b73da46195ce7a4ae27b5
#
_cell.length_a   1.000
_cell.length_b   1.000
_cell.length_c   1.000
_cell.angle_alpha   90.00
_cell.angle_beta   90.00
_cell.angle_gamma   90.00
#
_symmetry.space_group_name_H-M   'P 1'
#
loop_
_entity.id
_entity.type
_entity.pdbx_description
1 polymer ?
#
loop_
_entity_poly.entity_id
_entity_poly.type
_entity_poly.pdbx_seq_one_letter_code
_entity_poly.pdbx_strand_id
1 'polypeptide(L)'
;LSLHDALPIFNIKRSPLCGRNFEYYSEDPFLAGELAVAYIRSMQKRGVGTSLKHFAGNNQETHRMTSNSMIDERAMHEIYLAAFEQAVKRARPATVMAGYNYLNGVPACENKELLTDILRDRWGYEGLVMSDWGACVDLPACIGAGMDVEMPDSNGNHFKDLSNAIETGKLQVLRLAEAVHRIQKLNESYGRGQSIEKRVNGVSSGKRCKNHELAGKIEEESAVLLQNDGFLPLKGEKEILILGDLAFHPRIQGGGSSHIHTERVDSVIKALEKEHVTVHFARGYQSTSWKRNKKLEKEALLLAKEAKERKIPVLFFGGLTDIAEGEGYDRESFSLPQNQSVLLQELLKVNDNMGFISISGSPYEMQLVCRCRAVLQLYLGGEAAGTACARLVTGKANPCGKLAETIPYREEDVPSYGNFGKQKEQRLHPDEVEYRESIFVGYRYYDTFQVPVRFCFGHGLSYTSFSYSNLTITENADQSYTVTFEVENTGETAGMEISQVYVRNSQTEDFRAKRELRGFAKTALQPGEKKKVEVMLTDRTFSVYQNSEFQVIGGTYEIQIGASLNDIRLTKEMEISGVELKGPLSLKNPVPLTKEDFDRIYTYSRTHLSHTVPGEFTTKNSL
;
A
#
# COMPACT_ATOMS: atom_id res chain seq x y z
N LEU A 1 -20.51 13.86 -7.02
CA LEU A 1 -19.42 12.95 -6.70
C LEU A 1 -19.87 12.08 -5.53
N SER A 2 -19.98 10.77 -5.74
CA SER A 2 -20.18 9.80 -4.66
C SER A 2 -18.86 9.59 -3.92
N LEU A 3 -18.91 9.38 -2.60
CA LEU A 3 -17.74 8.94 -1.80
C LEU A 3 -17.04 7.71 -2.39
N HIS A 4 -17.82 6.84 -3.05
CA HIS A 4 -17.34 5.63 -3.71
C HIS A 4 -16.52 5.88 -4.98
N ASP A 5 -16.58 7.10 -5.53
CA ASP A 5 -15.86 7.44 -6.77
C ASP A 5 -14.52 8.16 -6.50
N ALA A 6 -14.20 8.43 -5.22
CA ALA A 6 -12.97 9.11 -4.82
C ALA A 6 -11.82 8.10 -4.63
N LEU A 7 -11.35 7.51 -5.72
CA LEU A 7 -10.18 6.63 -5.79
C LEU A 7 -9.16 7.24 -6.75
N PRO A 8 -7.90 7.01 -6.61
CA PRO A 8 -7.18 6.06 -5.75
C PRO A 8 -6.57 6.67 -4.46
N ILE A 9 -6.26 5.81 -3.47
CA ILE A 9 -5.69 6.19 -2.17
C ILE A 9 -4.22 5.77 -2.13
N PHE A 10 -3.30 6.73 -1.90
CA PHE A 10 -1.86 6.53 -2.12
C PHE A 10 -0.96 6.88 -0.93
N ASN A 11 -1.51 6.97 0.27
CA ASN A 11 -0.65 7.12 1.42
C ASN A 11 0.28 5.90 1.56
N ILE A 12 1.46 6.13 2.11
CA ILE A 12 2.47 5.08 2.30
C ILE A 12 2.08 4.19 3.48
N LYS A 13 2.31 2.88 3.35
CA LYS A 13 2.17 1.91 4.45
C LYS A 13 3.32 2.12 5.45
N ARG A 14 3.14 3.08 6.37
CA ARG A 14 4.14 3.47 7.37
C ARG A 14 4.22 2.47 8.51
N SER A 15 3.05 2.02 8.98
CA SER A 15 2.91 1.05 10.08
C SER A 15 1.97 -0.07 9.67
N PRO A 16 2.26 -1.34 10.00
CA PRO A 16 1.33 -2.43 9.76
C PRO A 16 0.04 -2.33 10.57
N LEU A 17 0.00 -1.46 11.59
CA LEU A 17 -1.18 -1.26 12.44
C LEU A 17 -2.16 -0.23 11.87
N CYS A 18 -1.81 0.52 10.82
CA CYS A 18 -2.73 1.48 10.23
C CYS A 18 -3.99 0.80 9.70
N GLY A 19 -5.17 1.27 10.17
CA GLY A 19 -6.46 0.68 9.84
C GLY A 19 -6.79 0.69 8.37
N ARG A 20 -6.26 1.65 7.59
CA ARG A 20 -6.49 1.83 6.15
C ARG A 20 -5.40 1.24 5.26
N ASN A 21 -4.45 0.45 5.78
CA ASN A 21 -3.44 -0.20 4.95
C ASN A 21 -4.02 -1.06 3.82
N PHE A 22 -5.23 -1.61 4.00
CA PHE A 22 -5.90 -2.43 2.99
C PHE A 22 -6.13 -1.68 1.66
N GLU A 23 -6.17 -0.37 1.67
CA GLU A 23 -6.38 0.47 0.49
C GLU A 23 -5.12 1.23 0.04
N TYR A 24 -4.00 1.11 0.76
CA TYR A 24 -2.71 1.68 0.39
C TYR A 24 -1.90 0.68 -0.45
N TYR A 25 -1.23 1.18 -1.51
CA TYR A 25 -0.58 0.29 -2.47
C TYR A 25 0.72 -0.32 -1.96
N SER A 26 1.57 0.44 -1.24
CA SER A 26 2.89 -0.03 -0.87
C SER A 26 3.52 0.78 0.27
N GLU A 27 4.57 0.21 0.89
CA GLU A 27 5.55 0.94 1.71
C GLU A 27 6.59 1.67 0.86
N ASP A 28 6.67 1.34 -0.45
CA ASP A 28 7.59 1.93 -1.40
C ASP A 28 6.91 3.03 -2.23
N PRO A 29 7.40 4.29 -2.21
CA PRO A 29 6.79 5.39 -2.92
C PRO A 29 6.91 5.28 -4.46
N PHE A 30 7.95 4.62 -4.99
CA PHE A 30 8.11 4.42 -6.41
C PHE A 30 7.04 3.44 -6.94
N LEU A 31 6.88 2.28 -6.28
CA LEU A 31 5.85 1.29 -6.65
C LEU A 31 4.45 1.89 -6.51
N ALA A 32 4.16 2.59 -5.40
CA ALA A 32 2.89 3.25 -5.19
C ALA A 32 2.59 4.27 -6.32
N GLY A 33 3.58 5.07 -6.70
CA GLY A 33 3.47 6.06 -7.78
C GLY A 33 3.22 5.43 -9.16
N GLU A 34 3.92 4.34 -9.51
CA GLU A 34 3.72 3.64 -10.79
C GLU A 34 2.30 3.06 -10.91
N LEU A 35 1.83 2.42 -9.85
CA LEU A 35 0.45 1.89 -9.80
C LEU A 35 -0.59 3.02 -9.86
N ALA A 36 -0.34 4.14 -9.17
CA ALA A 36 -1.14 5.34 -9.23
C ALA A 36 -1.31 5.86 -10.65
N VAL A 37 -0.20 6.05 -11.33
CA VAL A 37 -0.17 6.56 -12.72
C VAL A 37 -0.96 5.65 -13.65
N ALA A 38 -0.76 4.33 -13.54
CA ALA A 38 -1.48 3.35 -14.35
C ALA A 38 -2.99 3.39 -14.11
N TYR A 39 -3.40 3.44 -12.83
CA TYR A 39 -4.81 3.50 -12.44
C TYR A 39 -5.49 4.78 -12.95
N ILE A 40 -4.92 5.95 -12.65
CA ILE A 40 -5.48 7.27 -13.03
C ILE A 40 -5.61 7.36 -14.55
N ARG A 41 -4.56 7.04 -15.30
CA ARG A 41 -4.59 7.07 -16.78
C ARG A 41 -5.68 6.16 -17.35
N SER A 42 -5.81 4.96 -16.79
CA SER A 42 -6.78 3.97 -17.27
C SER A 42 -8.23 4.40 -17.03
N MET A 43 -8.52 4.99 -15.86
CA MET A 43 -9.85 5.51 -15.54
C MET A 43 -10.20 6.76 -16.38
N GLN A 44 -9.28 7.72 -16.42
CA GLN A 44 -9.52 9.00 -17.13
C GLN A 44 -9.61 8.82 -18.65
N LYS A 45 -8.88 7.87 -19.24
CA LYS A 45 -9.02 7.48 -20.65
C LYS A 45 -10.43 6.99 -20.98
N ARG A 46 -11.18 6.53 -19.99
CA ARG A 46 -12.59 6.07 -20.13
C ARG A 46 -13.62 7.14 -19.75
N GLY A 47 -13.18 8.38 -19.54
CA GLY A 47 -14.04 9.51 -19.19
C GLY A 47 -14.51 9.53 -17.73
N VAL A 48 -13.82 8.81 -16.83
CA VAL A 48 -14.06 8.84 -15.39
C VAL A 48 -12.94 9.60 -14.72
N GLY A 49 -13.25 10.76 -14.12
CA GLY A 49 -12.28 11.54 -13.33
C GLY A 49 -11.89 10.80 -12.07
N THR A 50 -10.64 10.95 -11.65
CA THR A 50 -10.09 10.34 -10.42
C THR A 50 -9.80 11.40 -9.37
N SER A 51 -9.93 11.02 -8.09
CA SER A 51 -9.55 11.87 -6.95
C SER A 51 -8.39 11.23 -6.21
N LEU A 52 -7.22 11.82 -6.33
CA LEU A 52 -5.99 11.38 -5.67
C LEU A 52 -6.01 11.78 -4.20
N LYS A 53 -5.86 10.83 -3.24
CA LYS A 53 -6.03 11.07 -1.81
C LYS A 53 -5.19 10.16 -0.92
N HIS A 54 -4.90 10.55 0.35
CA HIS A 54 -5.22 11.82 1.01
C HIS A 54 -3.95 12.65 1.07
N PHE A 55 -3.97 13.85 0.54
CA PHE A 55 -2.81 14.72 0.36
C PHE A 55 -2.63 15.65 1.56
N ALA A 56 -1.64 15.45 2.46
CA ALA A 56 -0.66 14.38 2.53
C ALA A 56 -0.35 14.02 3.98
N GLY A 57 0.39 12.91 4.17
CA GLY A 57 0.88 12.55 5.51
C GLY A 57 -0.18 11.91 6.43
N ASN A 58 -1.33 11.48 5.90
CA ASN A 58 -2.37 10.78 6.64
C ASN A 58 -2.08 9.27 6.67
N ASN A 59 -1.25 8.83 7.63
CA ASN A 59 -0.76 7.45 7.71
C ASN A 59 -1.26 6.71 8.96
N GLN A 60 -2.23 7.27 9.69
CA GLN A 60 -2.92 6.65 10.83
C GLN A 60 -4.37 7.11 10.90
N GLU A 61 -5.23 6.30 11.54
CA GLU A 61 -6.64 6.59 11.73
C GLU A 61 -6.95 7.14 13.12
N THR A 62 -6.17 6.74 14.13
CA THR A 62 -6.32 7.23 15.50
C THR A 62 -6.09 8.74 15.53
N HIS A 63 -7.09 9.48 16.00
CA HIS A 63 -7.10 10.95 16.07
C HIS A 63 -6.84 11.65 14.73
N ARG A 64 -7.23 11.03 13.59
CA ARG A 64 -6.92 11.53 12.25
C ARG A 64 -7.35 12.98 11.98
N MET A 65 -8.40 13.47 12.69
CA MET A 65 -8.89 14.85 12.55
C MET A 65 -8.03 15.89 13.29
N THR A 66 -7.21 15.47 14.24
CA THR A 66 -6.43 16.35 15.12
C THR A 66 -4.95 16.02 15.13
N SER A 67 -4.55 14.85 14.59
CA SER A 67 -3.16 14.42 14.58
C SER A 67 -2.30 15.36 13.74
N ASN A 68 -1.12 15.71 14.27
CA ASN A 68 -0.12 16.52 13.59
C ASN A 68 1.06 15.64 13.15
N SER A 69 1.13 15.36 11.85
CA SER A 69 2.22 14.58 11.24
C SER A 69 3.48 15.45 11.15
N MET A 70 4.43 15.19 12.05
CA MET A 70 5.73 15.89 12.10
C MET A 70 6.73 15.14 11.22
N ILE A 71 6.93 15.63 10.00
CA ILE A 71 7.72 14.96 8.96
C ILE A 71 8.85 15.89 8.51
N ASP A 72 10.08 15.39 8.51
CA ASP A 72 11.21 16.14 7.99
C ASP A 72 11.15 16.32 6.47
N GLU A 73 11.91 17.33 5.97
CA GLU A 73 11.86 17.75 4.57
C GLU A 73 12.23 16.61 3.61
N ARG A 74 13.25 15.78 3.94
CA ARG A 74 13.65 14.66 3.10
C ARG A 74 12.57 13.59 3.03
N ALA A 75 12.11 13.11 4.18
CA ALA A 75 11.03 12.12 4.25
C ALA A 75 9.76 12.64 3.58
N MET A 76 9.44 13.91 3.75
CA MET A 76 8.31 14.56 3.08
C MET A 76 8.39 14.37 1.57
N HIS A 77 9.49 14.76 0.93
CA HIS A 77 9.64 14.73 -0.53
C HIS A 77 10.03 13.37 -1.10
N GLU A 78 10.84 12.57 -0.38
CA GLU A 78 11.33 11.28 -0.88
C GLU A 78 10.34 10.13 -0.63
N ILE A 79 9.50 10.24 0.40
CA ILE A 79 8.58 9.16 0.82
C ILE A 79 7.11 9.59 0.67
N TYR A 80 6.65 10.60 1.45
CA TYR A 80 5.23 10.88 1.62
C TYR A 80 4.60 11.66 0.47
N LEU A 81 5.35 12.46 -0.24
CA LEU A 81 4.90 13.20 -1.43
C LEU A 81 5.31 12.55 -2.75
N ALA A 82 6.28 11.64 -2.77
CA ALA A 82 6.86 11.13 -4.01
C ALA A 82 5.85 10.41 -4.93
N ALA A 83 4.96 9.58 -4.37
CA ALA A 83 3.91 8.91 -5.15
C ALA A 83 2.88 9.92 -5.71
N PHE A 84 2.53 10.95 -4.94
CA PHE A 84 1.65 12.04 -5.37
C PHE A 84 2.30 12.86 -6.50
N GLU A 85 3.58 13.20 -6.37
CA GLU A 85 4.33 13.90 -7.41
C GLU A 85 4.30 13.15 -8.74
N GLN A 86 4.59 11.85 -8.72
CA GLN A 86 4.53 11.00 -9.91
C GLN A 86 3.13 10.99 -10.53
N ALA A 87 2.09 10.79 -9.70
CA ALA A 87 0.70 10.76 -10.16
C ALA A 87 0.27 12.10 -10.78
N VAL A 88 0.59 13.22 -10.14
CA VAL A 88 0.26 14.55 -10.64
C VAL A 88 0.98 14.87 -11.94
N LYS A 89 2.30 14.71 -11.98
CA LYS A 89 3.11 15.07 -13.16
C LYS A 89 2.86 14.15 -14.36
N ARG A 90 2.63 12.85 -14.13
CA ARG A 90 2.53 11.86 -15.19
C ARG A 90 1.11 11.49 -15.58
N ALA A 91 0.14 11.59 -14.68
CA ALA A 91 -1.25 11.17 -14.93
C ALA A 91 -2.28 12.29 -14.80
N ARG A 92 -1.97 13.43 -14.16
CA ARG A 92 -2.84 14.60 -14.02
C ARG A 92 -4.24 14.21 -13.54
N PRO A 93 -4.41 13.77 -12.27
CA PRO A 93 -5.71 13.40 -11.73
C PRO A 93 -6.70 14.57 -11.83
N ALA A 94 -7.98 14.26 -12.05
CA ALA A 94 -9.03 15.28 -12.18
C ALA A 94 -9.16 16.12 -10.90
N THR A 95 -9.05 15.45 -9.73
CA THR A 95 -9.09 16.10 -8.42
C THR A 95 -8.03 15.55 -7.49
N VAL A 96 -7.66 16.34 -6.47
CA VAL A 96 -6.86 15.94 -5.31
C VAL A 96 -7.66 16.23 -4.06
N MET A 97 -7.64 15.32 -3.08
CA MET A 97 -8.32 15.50 -1.80
C MET A 97 -7.27 15.73 -0.70
N ALA A 98 -7.34 16.89 -0.04
CA ALA A 98 -6.51 17.21 1.12
C ALA A 98 -6.91 16.34 2.31
N GLY A 99 -5.93 15.91 3.12
CA GLY A 99 -6.16 15.02 4.26
C GLY A 99 -6.80 15.70 5.46
N TYR A 100 -7.19 14.88 6.44
CA TYR A 100 -7.75 15.36 7.72
C TYR A 100 -6.72 15.99 8.63
N ASN A 101 -5.50 15.46 8.59
CA ASN A 101 -4.43 15.71 9.55
C ASN A 101 -3.79 17.10 9.39
N TYR A 102 -3.13 17.52 10.44
CA TYR A 102 -2.14 18.59 10.37
C TYR A 102 -0.83 18.04 9.81
N LEU A 103 -0.11 18.87 9.10
CA LEU A 103 1.19 18.58 8.55
C LEU A 103 2.18 19.67 9.02
N ASN A 104 3.14 19.27 9.86
CA ASN A 104 4.10 20.19 10.47
C ASN A 104 3.44 21.44 11.10
N GLY A 105 2.32 21.23 11.80
CA GLY A 105 1.61 22.28 12.53
C GLY A 105 0.49 22.99 11.77
N VAL A 106 0.32 22.73 10.47
CA VAL A 106 -0.70 23.39 9.64
C VAL A 106 -1.73 22.37 9.16
N PRO A 107 -3.07 22.61 9.28
CA PRO A 107 -4.07 21.74 8.70
C PRO A 107 -3.82 21.51 7.22
N ALA A 108 -3.91 20.27 6.72
CA ALA A 108 -3.61 19.98 5.32
C ALA A 108 -4.46 20.81 4.34
N CYS A 109 -5.73 21.10 4.69
CA CYS A 109 -6.62 21.95 3.89
C CYS A 109 -6.24 23.43 3.87
N GLU A 110 -5.49 23.91 4.88
CA GLU A 110 -5.07 25.32 5.05
C GLU A 110 -3.58 25.50 4.74
N ASN A 111 -2.90 24.46 4.30
CA ASN A 111 -1.46 24.45 4.10
C ASN A 111 -1.10 25.01 2.71
N LYS A 112 -0.77 26.31 2.64
CA LYS A 112 -0.39 27.00 1.41
C LYS A 112 0.85 26.37 0.77
N GLU A 113 1.87 26.02 1.56
CA GLU A 113 3.08 25.37 1.05
C GLU A 113 2.71 24.06 0.32
N LEU A 114 1.84 23.24 0.94
CA LEU A 114 1.41 21.97 0.37
C LEU A 114 0.54 22.16 -0.89
N LEU A 115 -0.52 22.99 -0.79
CA LEU A 115 -1.56 23.08 -1.83
C LEU A 115 -1.22 24.05 -2.96
N THR A 116 -0.44 25.11 -2.70
CA THR A 116 -0.06 26.09 -3.71
C THR A 116 1.40 25.88 -4.12
N ASP A 117 2.36 26.07 -3.20
CA ASP A 117 3.76 26.17 -3.58
C ASP A 117 4.32 24.82 -4.12
N ILE A 118 3.92 23.69 -3.53
CA ILE A 118 4.31 22.34 -3.98
C ILE A 118 3.39 21.84 -5.09
N LEU A 119 2.10 21.70 -4.80
CA LEU A 119 1.17 21.02 -5.70
C LEU A 119 0.96 21.80 -7.00
N ARG A 120 0.66 23.12 -6.91
CA ARG A 120 0.35 23.96 -8.08
C ARG A 120 1.61 24.48 -8.75
N ASP A 121 2.48 25.16 -8.01
CA ASP A 121 3.59 25.89 -8.60
C ASP A 121 4.75 24.96 -9.02
N ARG A 122 5.22 24.08 -8.12
CA ARG A 122 6.33 23.17 -8.45
C ARG A 122 5.91 21.98 -9.34
N TRP A 123 4.71 21.42 -9.14
CA TRP A 123 4.26 20.24 -9.91
C TRP A 123 3.36 20.59 -11.08
N GLY A 124 2.91 21.84 -11.20
CA GLY A 124 2.07 22.32 -12.31
C GLY A 124 0.65 21.74 -12.30
N TYR A 125 0.06 21.54 -11.10
CA TYR A 125 -1.27 20.98 -10.99
C TYR A 125 -2.37 22.01 -11.27
N GLU A 126 -3.18 21.77 -12.28
CA GLU A 126 -4.28 22.64 -12.69
C GLU A 126 -5.67 22.11 -12.28
N GLY A 127 -5.74 20.90 -11.73
CA GLY A 127 -7.00 20.28 -11.34
C GLY A 127 -7.61 20.86 -10.06
N LEU A 128 -8.77 20.34 -9.68
CA LEU A 128 -9.50 20.76 -8.50
C LEU A 128 -8.95 20.13 -7.23
N VAL A 129 -8.82 20.92 -6.16
CA VAL A 129 -8.49 20.45 -4.80
C VAL A 129 -9.75 20.54 -3.94
N MET A 130 -10.10 19.41 -3.29
CA MET A 130 -11.21 19.33 -2.34
C MET A 130 -10.72 18.96 -0.93
N SER A 131 -11.49 19.27 0.10
CA SER A 131 -11.26 18.76 1.44
C SER A 131 -11.67 17.29 1.54
N ASP A 132 -11.12 16.55 2.50
CA ASP A 132 -11.78 15.37 3.03
C ASP A 132 -13.05 15.77 3.82
N TRP A 133 -13.92 14.81 4.16
CA TRP A 133 -15.26 15.06 4.72
C TRP A 133 -15.20 15.70 6.11
N GLY A 134 -15.49 17.02 6.16
CA GLY A 134 -15.42 17.82 7.39
C GLY A 134 -14.01 18.27 7.78
N ALA A 135 -13.01 18.12 6.90
CA ALA A 135 -11.64 18.59 7.16
C ALA A 135 -11.47 20.11 7.00
N CYS A 136 -12.42 20.78 6.34
CA CYS A 136 -12.41 22.24 6.19
C CYS A 136 -13.02 22.89 7.42
N VAL A 137 -12.21 23.58 8.23
CA VAL A 137 -12.69 24.31 9.43
C VAL A 137 -12.80 25.81 9.15
N ASP A 138 -11.81 26.42 8.50
CA ASP A 138 -11.79 27.82 8.08
C ASP A 138 -11.78 27.88 6.54
N LEU A 139 -12.96 28.02 5.91
CA LEU A 139 -13.08 28.05 4.46
C LEU A 139 -12.28 29.18 3.79
N PRO A 140 -12.29 30.43 4.29
CA PRO A 140 -11.39 31.49 3.78
C PRO A 140 -9.92 31.10 3.79
N ALA A 141 -9.42 30.52 4.87
CA ALA A 141 -8.03 30.06 4.96
C ALA A 141 -7.76 28.91 3.98
N CYS A 142 -8.66 27.94 3.87
CA CYS A 142 -8.56 26.83 2.92
C CYS A 142 -8.48 27.32 1.46
N ILE A 143 -9.39 28.20 1.03
CA ILE A 143 -9.37 28.79 -0.32
C ILE A 143 -8.10 29.61 -0.53
N GLY A 144 -7.72 30.40 0.48
CA GLY A 144 -6.46 31.17 0.45
C GLY A 144 -5.22 30.30 0.25
N ALA A 145 -5.22 29.11 0.83
CA ALA A 145 -4.15 28.12 0.70
C ALA A 145 -4.12 27.38 -0.64
N GLY A 146 -5.22 27.37 -1.41
CA GLY A 146 -5.27 26.71 -2.72
C GLY A 146 -6.31 25.61 -2.87
N MET A 147 -7.15 25.37 -1.84
CA MET A 147 -8.32 24.50 -1.93
C MET A 147 -9.42 25.17 -2.78
N ASP A 148 -10.27 24.38 -3.42
CA ASP A 148 -11.33 24.88 -4.32
C ASP A 148 -12.73 24.54 -3.81
N VAL A 149 -12.92 23.42 -3.09
CA VAL A 149 -14.23 22.92 -2.63
C VAL A 149 -14.13 22.30 -1.26
N GLU A 150 -15.03 22.69 -0.35
CA GLU A 150 -15.27 21.98 0.89
C GLU A 150 -16.21 20.79 0.69
N MET A 151 -16.00 19.71 1.43
CA MET A 151 -16.84 18.52 1.42
C MET A 151 -17.13 18.07 2.86
N PRO A 152 -18.39 17.74 3.22
CA PRO A 152 -19.60 18.13 2.49
C PRO A 152 -19.83 19.64 2.64
N ASP A 153 -20.83 20.15 1.92
CA ASP A 153 -21.30 21.53 2.11
C ASP A 153 -21.69 21.78 3.58
N SER A 154 -21.24 22.92 4.11
CA SER A 154 -21.55 23.38 5.47
C SER A 154 -22.99 23.90 5.67
N ASN A 155 -23.89 23.67 4.71
CA ASN A 155 -25.24 24.25 4.65
C ASN A 155 -25.24 25.80 4.71
N GLY A 156 -24.24 26.41 4.08
CA GLY A 156 -24.06 27.85 3.99
C GLY A 156 -23.47 28.51 5.24
N ASN A 157 -23.10 27.75 6.28
CA ASN A 157 -22.50 28.31 7.49
C ASN A 157 -21.21 29.07 7.19
N HIS A 158 -20.34 28.54 6.34
CA HIS A 158 -19.07 29.17 5.97
C HIS A 158 -19.23 30.29 4.93
N PHE A 159 -20.42 30.49 4.35
CA PHE A 159 -20.64 31.53 3.33
C PHE A 159 -20.46 32.94 3.90
N LYS A 160 -20.91 33.18 5.13
CA LYS A 160 -20.76 34.47 5.82
C LYS A 160 -19.28 34.79 6.09
N ASP A 161 -18.52 33.77 6.51
CA ASP A 161 -17.10 33.92 6.78
C ASP A 161 -16.33 34.23 5.50
N LEU A 162 -16.68 33.58 4.40
CA LEU A 162 -16.12 33.83 3.08
C LEU A 162 -16.42 35.26 2.60
N SER A 163 -17.68 35.72 2.71
CA SER A 163 -18.06 37.09 2.35
C SER A 163 -17.33 38.13 3.18
N ASN A 164 -17.27 37.96 4.50
CA ASN A 164 -16.55 38.84 5.40
C ASN A 164 -15.04 38.85 5.10
N ALA A 165 -14.43 37.70 4.79
CA ALA A 165 -13.01 37.63 4.46
C ALA A 165 -12.67 38.41 3.17
N ILE A 166 -13.56 38.38 2.17
CA ILE A 166 -13.43 39.19 0.94
C ILE A 166 -13.60 40.69 1.25
N GLU A 167 -14.66 41.06 1.96
CA GLU A 167 -14.94 42.46 2.32
C GLU A 167 -13.83 43.11 3.14
N THR A 168 -13.21 42.35 4.03
CA THR A 168 -12.09 42.79 4.86
C THR A 168 -10.72 42.66 4.21
N GLY A 169 -10.65 42.14 2.97
CA GLY A 169 -9.40 41.95 2.23
C GLY A 169 -8.51 40.80 2.74
N LYS A 170 -9.01 39.96 3.64
CA LYS A 170 -8.29 38.76 4.12
C LYS A 170 -8.19 37.68 3.04
N LEU A 171 -9.18 37.59 2.14
CA LEU A 171 -9.15 36.72 0.98
C LEU A 171 -9.24 37.54 -0.30
N GLN A 172 -8.32 37.30 -1.23
CA GLN A 172 -8.37 37.94 -2.54
C GLN A 172 -9.47 37.32 -3.41
N VAL A 173 -10.30 38.16 -4.03
CA VAL A 173 -11.39 37.73 -4.95
C VAL A 173 -10.86 36.82 -6.06
N LEU A 174 -9.62 37.07 -6.52
CA LEU A 174 -8.99 36.26 -7.55
C LEU A 174 -8.89 34.78 -7.15
N ARG A 175 -8.57 34.46 -5.89
CA ARG A 175 -8.49 33.07 -5.40
C ARG A 175 -9.83 32.36 -5.49
N LEU A 176 -10.93 33.05 -5.13
CA LEU A 176 -12.28 32.51 -5.27
C LEU A 176 -12.64 32.31 -6.75
N ALA A 177 -12.31 33.26 -7.62
CA ALA A 177 -12.55 33.15 -9.06
C ALA A 177 -11.81 31.95 -9.68
N GLU A 178 -10.57 31.70 -9.27
CA GLU A 178 -9.79 30.52 -9.69
C GLU A 178 -10.45 29.21 -9.24
N ALA A 179 -10.94 29.12 -7.99
CA ALA A 179 -11.64 27.96 -7.49
C ALA A 179 -12.91 27.67 -8.31
N VAL A 180 -13.73 28.71 -8.55
CA VAL A 180 -14.93 28.61 -9.40
C VAL A 180 -14.59 28.14 -10.82
N HIS A 181 -13.53 28.69 -11.41
CA HIS A 181 -13.07 28.29 -12.74
C HIS A 181 -12.70 26.80 -12.80
N ARG A 182 -11.99 26.28 -11.78
CA ARG A 182 -11.62 24.84 -11.73
C ARG A 182 -12.83 23.94 -11.57
N ILE A 183 -13.85 24.36 -10.79
CA ILE A 183 -15.13 23.65 -10.69
C ILE A 183 -15.83 23.59 -12.05
N GLN A 184 -15.88 24.73 -12.78
CA GLN A 184 -16.47 24.78 -14.12
C GLN A 184 -15.72 23.86 -15.09
N LYS A 185 -14.39 23.94 -15.14
CA LYS A 185 -13.53 23.08 -15.98
C LYS A 185 -13.74 21.59 -15.69
N LEU A 186 -13.87 21.20 -14.40
CA LEU A 186 -14.17 19.83 -14.01
C LEU A 186 -15.54 19.38 -14.53
N ASN A 187 -16.58 20.22 -14.36
CA ASN A 187 -17.93 19.93 -14.84
C ASN A 187 -18.00 19.84 -16.38
N GLU A 188 -17.25 20.66 -17.10
CA GLU A 188 -17.15 20.58 -18.56
C GLU A 188 -16.47 19.29 -19.02
N SER A 189 -15.42 18.85 -18.31
CA SER A 189 -14.65 17.67 -18.67
C SER A 189 -15.36 16.35 -18.33
N TYR A 190 -16.04 16.29 -17.19
CA TYR A 190 -16.60 15.04 -16.64
C TYR A 190 -18.11 15.11 -16.36
N GLY A 191 -18.72 16.31 -16.29
CA GLY A 191 -20.13 16.52 -15.94
C GLY A 191 -21.13 16.22 -17.06
N ARG A 192 -20.70 16.17 -18.33
CA ARG A 192 -21.57 15.95 -19.52
C ARG A 192 -21.92 14.48 -19.75
N GLY A 193 -21.95 13.67 -18.68
CA GLY A 193 -22.30 12.26 -18.78
C GLY A 193 -23.79 11.99 -18.69
N GLN A 194 -24.19 10.80 -19.14
CA GLN A 194 -25.51 10.25 -18.88
C GLN A 194 -25.77 10.20 -17.37
N SER A 195 -27.04 10.36 -16.96
CA SER A 195 -27.41 10.21 -15.54
C SER A 195 -26.85 8.91 -14.97
N ILE A 196 -26.51 8.90 -13.67
CA ILE A 196 -25.98 7.72 -12.96
C ILE A 196 -26.87 6.51 -13.21
N GLU A 197 -28.20 6.68 -13.20
CA GLU A 197 -29.17 5.61 -13.52
C GLU A 197 -28.97 5.01 -14.92
N LYS A 198 -28.73 5.83 -15.95
CA LYS A 198 -28.44 5.32 -17.30
C LYS A 198 -27.09 4.63 -17.39
N ARG A 199 -26.09 5.05 -16.63
CA ARG A 199 -24.78 4.41 -16.58
C ARG A 199 -24.85 3.05 -15.87
N VAL A 200 -25.52 2.96 -14.73
CA VAL A 200 -25.66 1.72 -13.94
C VAL A 200 -26.59 0.72 -14.64
N ASN A 201 -27.76 1.18 -15.09
CA ASN A 201 -28.75 0.33 -15.78
C ASN A 201 -28.34 -0.04 -17.21
N GLY A 202 -27.36 0.65 -17.80
CA GLY A 202 -26.86 0.38 -19.16
C GLY A 202 -25.75 -0.68 -19.24
N VAL A 203 -25.25 -1.19 -18.10
CA VAL A 203 -24.24 -2.27 -18.11
C VAL A 203 -24.92 -3.61 -18.38
N SER A 204 -24.71 -4.16 -19.58
CA SER A 204 -25.29 -5.47 -19.94
C SER A 204 -24.77 -6.60 -19.03
N SER A 205 -25.60 -7.63 -18.83
CA SER A 205 -25.21 -8.83 -18.06
C SER A 205 -23.91 -9.47 -18.58
N GLY A 206 -23.72 -9.51 -19.90
CA GLY A 206 -22.48 -10.01 -20.49
C GLY A 206 -21.23 -9.17 -20.15
N LYS A 207 -21.37 -7.84 -20.01
CA LYS A 207 -20.26 -6.98 -19.57
C LYS A 207 -19.95 -7.19 -18.08
N ARG A 208 -20.98 -7.37 -17.25
CA ARG A 208 -20.81 -7.69 -15.83
C ARG A 208 -20.09 -9.03 -15.64
N CYS A 209 -20.46 -10.07 -16.41
CA CYS A 209 -19.74 -11.35 -16.38
C CYS A 209 -18.26 -11.19 -16.74
N LYS A 210 -17.93 -10.46 -17.80
CA LYS A 210 -16.54 -10.19 -18.20
C LYS A 210 -15.76 -9.42 -17.14
N ASN A 211 -16.37 -8.44 -16.48
CA ASN A 211 -15.73 -7.70 -15.39
C ASN A 211 -15.46 -8.61 -14.19
N HIS A 212 -16.39 -9.51 -13.86
CA HIS A 212 -16.23 -10.49 -12.82
C HIS A 212 -15.09 -11.50 -13.12
N GLU A 213 -15.01 -12.00 -14.35
CA GLU A 213 -13.91 -12.85 -14.81
C GLU A 213 -12.56 -12.12 -14.73
N LEU A 214 -12.55 -10.82 -15.12
CA LEU A 214 -11.36 -9.98 -15.00
C LEU A 214 -10.94 -9.78 -13.54
N ALA A 215 -11.89 -9.56 -12.62
CA ALA A 215 -11.60 -9.45 -11.20
C ALA A 215 -10.94 -10.74 -10.66
N GLY A 216 -11.44 -11.92 -11.06
CA GLY A 216 -10.82 -13.20 -10.73
C GLY A 216 -9.41 -13.35 -11.28
N LYS A 217 -9.18 -12.92 -12.52
CA LYS A 217 -7.84 -12.95 -13.11
C LYS A 217 -6.86 -11.98 -12.42
N ILE A 218 -7.32 -10.80 -12.02
CA ILE A 218 -6.51 -9.85 -11.24
C ILE A 218 -6.10 -10.50 -9.91
N GLU A 219 -7.02 -11.17 -9.23
CA GLU A 219 -6.70 -11.86 -7.97
C GLU A 219 -5.72 -13.01 -8.18
N GLU A 220 -5.88 -13.84 -9.23
CA GLU A 220 -4.91 -14.90 -9.59
C GLU A 220 -3.50 -14.34 -9.77
N GLU A 221 -3.39 -13.14 -10.37
CA GLU A 221 -2.12 -12.48 -10.66
C GLU A 221 -1.57 -11.64 -9.49
N SER A 222 -2.38 -11.35 -8.48
CA SER A 222 -2.02 -10.55 -7.29
C SER A 222 -1.68 -11.41 -6.08
N ALA A 223 -2.23 -12.63 -6.02
CA ALA A 223 -2.00 -13.56 -4.92
C ALA A 223 -0.51 -13.88 -4.75
N VAL A 224 -0.03 -13.84 -3.50
CA VAL A 224 1.38 -14.06 -3.16
C VAL A 224 1.57 -15.38 -2.45
N LEU A 225 2.32 -16.30 -3.06
CA LEU A 225 2.74 -17.53 -2.41
C LEU A 225 3.94 -17.23 -1.51
N LEU A 226 3.70 -17.14 -0.19
CA LEU A 226 4.73 -16.76 0.78
C LEU A 226 5.66 -17.90 1.15
N GLN A 227 5.10 -19.11 1.26
CA GLN A 227 5.82 -20.32 1.64
C GLN A 227 5.18 -21.53 0.98
N ASN A 228 6.00 -22.50 0.56
CA ASN A 228 5.51 -23.77 0.01
C ASN A 228 6.61 -24.83 0.05
N ASP A 229 6.35 -25.95 0.68
CA ASP A 229 7.25 -27.12 0.72
C ASP A 229 6.88 -28.18 -0.34
N GLY A 230 6.06 -27.81 -1.33
CA GLY A 230 5.50 -28.71 -2.32
C GLY A 230 4.04 -29.14 -1.96
N PHE A 231 3.43 -28.58 -0.91
CA PHE A 231 2.05 -28.84 -0.56
C PHE A 231 1.09 -28.28 -1.61
N LEU A 232 1.32 -27.09 -2.11
CA LEU A 232 0.59 -26.49 -3.24
C LEU A 232 1.39 -26.65 -4.54
N PRO A 233 0.70 -26.83 -5.69
CA PRO A 233 -0.73 -27.00 -5.86
C PRO A 233 -1.22 -28.41 -5.52
N LEU A 234 -2.48 -28.52 -5.07
CA LEU A 234 -3.15 -29.77 -4.75
C LEU A 234 -3.63 -30.45 -6.06
N LYS A 235 -2.68 -30.83 -6.92
CA LYS A 235 -2.99 -31.47 -8.22
C LYS A 235 -3.53 -32.89 -8.04
N GLY A 236 -4.72 -33.14 -8.60
CA GLY A 236 -5.32 -34.45 -8.61
C GLY A 236 -6.00 -34.88 -7.31
N GLU A 237 -5.97 -34.03 -6.29
CA GLU A 237 -6.70 -34.29 -5.05
C GLU A 237 -8.21 -34.27 -5.31
N LYS A 238 -8.89 -35.30 -4.83
CA LYS A 238 -10.35 -35.45 -5.00
C LYS A 238 -11.15 -35.01 -3.79
N GLU A 239 -10.50 -34.91 -2.65
CA GLU A 239 -11.08 -34.48 -1.39
C GLU A 239 -10.18 -33.46 -0.71
N ILE A 240 -10.77 -32.41 -0.17
CA ILE A 240 -10.08 -31.34 0.57
C ILE A 240 -10.90 -31.00 1.81
N LEU A 241 -10.25 -30.82 2.96
CA LEU A 241 -10.87 -30.26 4.14
C LEU A 241 -10.59 -28.75 4.18
N ILE A 242 -11.64 -27.94 4.19
CA ILE A 242 -11.58 -26.50 4.38
C ILE A 242 -11.99 -26.16 5.81
N LEU A 243 -11.13 -25.42 6.52
CA LEU A 243 -11.37 -24.92 7.86
C LEU A 243 -11.29 -23.39 7.86
N GLY A 244 -12.19 -22.75 8.59
CA GLY A 244 -12.17 -21.29 8.79
C GLY A 244 -13.40 -20.57 8.27
N ASP A 245 -13.89 -19.62 9.08
CA ASP A 245 -15.09 -18.85 8.75
C ASP A 245 -14.92 -17.97 7.51
N LEU A 246 -13.70 -17.49 7.23
CA LEU A 246 -13.39 -16.67 6.05
C LEU A 246 -13.52 -17.43 4.72
N ALA A 247 -13.56 -18.78 4.71
CA ALA A 247 -13.89 -19.55 3.52
C ALA A 247 -15.40 -19.53 3.21
N PHE A 248 -16.23 -19.38 4.23
CA PHE A 248 -17.69 -19.36 4.12
C PHE A 248 -18.25 -17.94 4.02
N HIS A 249 -17.71 -17.02 4.84
CA HIS A 249 -17.99 -15.60 4.82
C HIS A 249 -16.73 -14.86 4.34
N PRO A 250 -16.43 -14.86 3.04
CA PRO A 250 -15.20 -14.29 2.53
C PRO A 250 -15.17 -12.77 2.72
N ARG A 251 -14.06 -12.28 3.25
CA ARG A 251 -13.76 -10.86 3.28
C ARG A 251 -13.13 -10.46 1.96
N ILE A 252 -13.87 -9.75 1.12
CA ILE A 252 -13.48 -9.42 -0.24
C ILE A 252 -12.97 -7.99 -0.41
N GLN A 253 -13.18 -7.13 0.59
CA GLN A 253 -12.86 -5.71 0.58
C GLN A 253 -12.68 -5.19 2.00
N GLY A 254 -12.16 -3.96 2.16
CA GLY A 254 -12.06 -3.29 3.44
C GLY A 254 -13.36 -2.60 3.87
N GLY A 255 -13.41 -2.21 5.15
CA GLY A 255 -14.53 -1.47 5.73
C GLY A 255 -14.36 0.04 5.62
N GLY A 256 -15.47 0.78 5.76
CA GLY A 256 -15.51 2.24 5.72
C GLY A 256 -16.00 2.80 4.39
N SER A 257 -15.54 4.00 4.02
CA SER A 257 -16.00 4.73 2.82
C SER A 257 -15.69 4.04 1.49
N SER A 258 -14.72 3.11 1.47
CA SER A 258 -14.38 2.32 0.29
C SER A 258 -15.29 1.12 0.04
N HIS A 259 -16.25 0.83 0.94
CA HIS A 259 -17.12 -0.33 0.84
C HIS A 259 -18.03 -0.27 -0.39
N ILE A 260 -17.98 -1.32 -1.23
CA ILE A 260 -18.77 -1.47 -2.46
C ILE A 260 -19.83 -2.56 -2.26
N HIS A 261 -21.06 -2.32 -2.71
CA HIS A 261 -22.10 -3.31 -2.77
C HIS A 261 -21.97 -4.16 -4.04
N THR A 262 -21.54 -5.40 -3.88
CA THR A 262 -21.40 -6.34 -5.00
C THR A 262 -22.69 -7.12 -5.23
N GLU A 263 -22.97 -7.49 -6.50
CA GLU A 263 -24.13 -8.32 -6.84
C GLU A 263 -23.94 -9.79 -6.48
N ARG A 264 -22.70 -10.26 -6.45
CA ARG A 264 -22.37 -11.64 -6.09
C ARG A 264 -20.96 -11.74 -5.54
N VAL A 265 -20.74 -12.74 -4.70
CA VAL A 265 -19.43 -13.14 -4.19
C VAL A 265 -19.24 -14.62 -4.47
N ASP A 266 -18.12 -14.97 -5.08
CA ASP A 266 -17.80 -16.37 -5.36
C ASP A 266 -17.35 -17.09 -4.08
N SER A 267 -17.87 -18.29 -3.88
CA SER A 267 -17.44 -19.18 -2.79
C SER A 267 -16.34 -20.13 -3.29
N VAL A 268 -15.24 -20.19 -2.55
CA VAL A 268 -14.16 -21.15 -2.84
C VAL A 268 -14.64 -22.60 -2.76
N ILE A 269 -15.54 -22.92 -1.83
CA ILE A 269 -16.14 -24.26 -1.68
C ILE A 269 -16.87 -24.64 -2.97
N LYS A 270 -17.81 -23.78 -3.41
CA LYS A 270 -18.57 -24.04 -4.65
C LYS A 270 -17.68 -24.06 -5.90
N ALA A 271 -16.59 -23.29 -5.91
CA ALA A 271 -15.65 -23.30 -7.02
C ALA A 271 -14.88 -24.64 -7.09
N LEU A 272 -14.44 -25.18 -5.96
CA LEU A 272 -13.79 -26.49 -5.88
C LEU A 272 -14.76 -27.64 -6.22
N GLU A 273 -16.01 -27.58 -5.75
CA GLU A 273 -17.04 -28.57 -6.09
C GLU A 273 -17.33 -28.62 -7.60
N LYS A 274 -17.33 -27.46 -8.29
CA LYS A 274 -17.44 -27.41 -9.77
C LYS A 274 -16.26 -28.07 -10.49
N GLU A 275 -15.11 -28.14 -9.82
CA GLU A 275 -13.91 -28.84 -10.30
C GLU A 275 -13.90 -30.33 -9.93
N HIS A 276 -15.04 -30.85 -9.47
CA HIS A 276 -15.23 -32.26 -9.03
C HIS A 276 -14.37 -32.64 -7.81
N VAL A 277 -14.04 -31.67 -6.95
CA VAL A 277 -13.39 -31.88 -5.67
C VAL A 277 -14.47 -31.98 -4.58
N THR A 278 -14.46 -33.04 -3.79
CA THR A 278 -15.30 -33.16 -2.61
C THR A 278 -14.77 -32.30 -1.49
N VAL A 279 -15.55 -31.33 -1.01
CA VAL A 279 -15.13 -30.42 0.04
C VAL A 279 -15.78 -30.80 1.37
N HIS A 280 -14.97 -31.13 2.36
CA HIS A 280 -15.35 -31.18 3.77
C HIS A 280 -15.14 -29.81 4.38
N PHE A 281 -16.03 -29.35 5.28
CA PHE A 281 -15.97 -27.99 5.78
C PHE A 281 -16.37 -27.88 7.25
N ALA A 282 -15.61 -27.07 8.03
CA ALA A 282 -16.03 -26.57 9.32
C ALA A 282 -15.59 -25.12 9.51
N ARG A 283 -16.44 -24.30 10.14
CA ARG A 283 -16.15 -22.88 10.38
C ARG A 283 -14.99 -22.68 11.35
N GLY A 284 -14.91 -23.47 12.40
CA GLY A 284 -13.85 -23.43 13.40
C GLY A 284 -13.88 -22.21 14.33
N TYR A 285 -14.16 -21.02 13.80
CA TYR A 285 -14.27 -19.77 14.53
C TYR A 285 -15.37 -18.86 13.92
N GLN A 286 -15.57 -17.67 14.48
CA GLN A 286 -16.45 -16.62 13.92
C GLN A 286 -15.62 -15.39 13.55
N SER A 287 -15.73 -14.93 12.30
CA SER A 287 -14.99 -13.76 11.78
C SER A 287 -15.49 -12.42 12.37
N THR A 288 -16.73 -12.38 12.86
CA THR A 288 -17.37 -11.22 13.48
C THR A 288 -17.10 -11.07 14.98
N SER A 289 -16.24 -11.91 15.55
CA SER A 289 -15.90 -11.89 16.99
C SER A 289 -14.49 -12.42 17.22
N TRP A 290 -13.77 -11.85 18.18
CA TRP A 290 -12.48 -12.40 18.64
C TRP A 290 -12.64 -13.48 19.72
N LYS A 291 -13.86 -13.64 20.25
CA LYS A 291 -14.14 -14.65 21.29
C LYS A 291 -14.10 -16.05 20.70
N ARG A 292 -13.49 -16.96 21.46
CA ARG A 292 -13.45 -18.38 21.11
C ARG A 292 -14.83 -19.02 21.18
N ASN A 293 -15.12 -19.89 20.20
CA ASN A 293 -16.33 -20.71 20.18
C ASN A 293 -15.97 -22.20 20.26
N LYS A 294 -16.03 -22.76 21.49
CA LYS A 294 -15.62 -24.14 21.75
C LYS A 294 -16.39 -25.20 20.94
N LYS A 295 -17.64 -24.91 20.54
CA LYS A 295 -18.43 -25.84 19.71
C LYS A 295 -17.84 -25.91 18.30
N LEU A 296 -17.57 -24.76 17.69
CA LEU A 296 -16.96 -24.69 16.35
C LEU A 296 -15.53 -25.24 16.34
N GLU A 297 -14.73 -24.91 17.39
CA GLU A 297 -13.38 -25.45 17.55
C GLU A 297 -13.39 -26.98 17.63
N LYS A 298 -14.31 -27.59 18.42
CA LYS A 298 -14.42 -29.05 18.56
C LYS A 298 -14.77 -29.73 17.24
N GLU A 299 -15.70 -29.15 16.48
CA GLU A 299 -16.08 -29.65 15.15
C GLU A 299 -14.88 -29.63 14.19
N ALA A 300 -14.15 -28.50 14.11
CA ALA A 300 -12.99 -28.37 13.27
C ALA A 300 -11.86 -29.37 13.64
N LEU A 301 -11.61 -29.55 14.95
CA LEU A 301 -10.61 -30.51 15.43
C LEU A 301 -10.98 -31.96 15.11
N LEU A 302 -12.26 -32.31 15.19
CA LEU A 302 -12.75 -33.66 14.83
C LEU A 302 -12.48 -33.92 13.35
N LEU A 303 -12.92 -33.03 12.45
CA LEU A 303 -12.72 -33.18 11.01
C LEU A 303 -11.21 -33.17 10.64
N ALA A 304 -10.39 -32.36 11.31
CA ALA A 304 -8.95 -32.36 11.08
C ALA A 304 -8.29 -33.71 11.45
N LYS A 305 -8.78 -34.38 12.50
CA LYS A 305 -8.33 -35.72 12.89
C LYS A 305 -8.73 -36.76 11.85
N GLU A 306 -9.98 -36.75 11.41
CA GLU A 306 -10.49 -37.66 10.35
C GLU A 306 -9.72 -37.43 9.04
N ALA A 307 -9.46 -36.17 8.67
CA ALA A 307 -8.66 -35.81 7.50
C ALA A 307 -7.23 -36.39 7.58
N LYS A 308 -6.59 -36.36 8.77
CA LYS A 308 -5.26 -36.98 8.96
C LYS A 308 -5.29 -38.49 8.73
N GLU A 309 -6.29 -39.20 9.31
CA GLU A 309 -6.45 -40.65 9.16
C GLU A 309 -6.66 -41.03 7.69
N ARG A 310 -7.41 -40.21 6.94
CA ARG A 310 -7.71 -40.41 5.51
C ARG A 310 -6.68 -39.78 4.57
N LYS A 311 -5.67 -39.07 5.08
CA LYS A 311 -4.64 -38.32 4.34
C LYS A 311 -5.20 -37.21 3.43
N ILE A 312 -6.33 -36.64 3.81
CA ILE A 312 -6.95 -35.52 3.10
C ILE A 312 -6.19 -34.23 3.42
N PRO A 313 -5.75 -33.43 2.42
CA PRO A 313 -5.10 -32.16 2.67
C PRO A 313 -6.07 -31.16 3.29
N VAL A 314 -5.54 -30.32 4.18
CA VAL A 314 -6.33 -29.31 4.90
C VAL A 314 -5.92 -27.91 4.44
N LEU A 315 -6.89 -27.05 4.17
CA LEU A 315 -6.71 -25.62 3.94
C LEU A 315 -7.37 -24.84 5.07
N PHE A 316 -6.58 -24.11 5.85
CA PHE A 316 -7.10 -23.23 6.89
C PHE A 316 -7.19 -21.79 6.34
N PHE A 317 -8.39 -21.24 6.31
CA PHE A 317 -8.66 -19.86 5.93
C PHE A 317 -8.65 -18.99 7.17
N GLY A 318 -7.74 -18.02 7.22
CA GLY A 318 -7.57 -17.10 8.34
C GLY A 318 -7.01 -15.76 7.90
N GLY A 319 -6.88 -14.85 8.84
CA GLY A 319 -6.35 -13.50 8.59
C GLY A 319 -7.07 -12.42 9.39
N LEU A 320 -6.97 -11.18 8.91
CA LEU A 320 -7.62 -10.05 9.57
C LEU A 320 -9.09 -9.95 9.13
N THR A 321 -9.93 -9.54 10.06
CA THR A 321 -11.37 -9.38 9.86
C THR A 321 -11.77 -7.91 9.87
N ASP A 322 -13.00 -7.57 9.50
CA ASP A 322 -13.51 -6.19 9.50
C ASP A 322 -13.50 -5.52 10.88
N ILE A 323 -13.42 -6.29 11.96
CA ILE A 323 -13.23 -5.75 13.31
C ILE A 323 -11.76 -5.52 13.69
N ALA A 324 -10.83 -6.00 12.88
CA ALA A 324 -9.39 -5.83 13.10
C ALA A 324 -8.81 -4.65 12.32
N GLU A 325 -9.26 -4.43 11.09
CA GLU A 325 -8.78 -3.33 10.25
C GLU A 325 -9.93 -2.68 9.46
N GLY A 326 -9.95 -1.37 9.39
CA GLY A 326 -10.97 -0.58 8.72
C GLY A 326 -10.69 0.91 8.81
N GLU A 327 -11.47 1.72 8.11
CA GLU A 327 -11.42 3.16 8.21
C GLU A 327 -11.96 3.64 9.57
N GLY A 328 -11.30 4.62 10.17
CA GLY A 328 -11.70 5.28 11.42
C GLY A 328 -11.05 4.72 12.67
N TYR A 329 -10.29 3.64 12.59
CA TYR A 329 -9.56 3.05 13.71
C TYR A 329 -8.29 2.33 13.25
N ASP A 330 -7.27 2.33 14.10
CA ASP A 330 -6.06 1.55 13.91
C ASP A 330 -6.12 0.25 14.71
N ARG A 331 -5.30 -0.72 14.30
CA ARG A 331 -5.17 -2.00 15.00
C ARG A 331 -4.47 -1.80 16.35
N GLU A 332 -4.96 -2.49 17.37
CA GLU A 332 -4.36 -2.51 18.71
C GLU A 332 -3.22 -3.53 18.87
N SER A 333 -3.10 -4.47 17.93
CA SER A 333 -2.13 -5.57 17.98
C SER A 333 -1.71 -6.02 16.58
N PHE A 334 -0.45 -6.39 16.46
CA PHE A 334 0.11 -7.02 15.26
C PHE A 334 -0.28 -8.50 15.13
N SER A 335 -0.84 -9.11 16.16
CA SER A 335 -1.15 -10.55 16.19
C SER A 335 -2.37 -10.92 15.34
N LEU A 336 -2.42 -12.18 14.92
CA LEU A 336 -3.62 -12.82 14.37
C LEU A 336 -4.73 -12.85 15.46
N PRO A 337 -6.02 -12.67 15.12
CA PRO A 337 -7.11 -12.75 16.08
C PRO A 337 -7.04 -14.02 16.97
N GLN A 338 -7.24 -13.85 18.28
CA GLN A 338 -7.02 -14.92 19.27
C GLN A 338 -7.83 -16.20 18.99
N ASN A 339 -9.07 -16.07 18.54
CA ASN A 339 -9.91 -17.22 18.21
C ASN A 339 -9.35 -18.04 17.02
N GLN A 340 -8.62 -17.40 16.10
CA GLN A 340 -7.95 -18.07 14.99
C GLN A 340 -6.60 -18.64 15.41
N SER A 341 -5.78 -17.86 16.12
CA SER A 341 -4.43 -18.29 16.52
C SER A 341 -4.46 -19.51 17.45
N VAL A 342 -5.36 -19.51 18.43
CA VAL A 342 -5.52 -20.67 19.35
C VAL A 342 -6.04 -21.89 18.59
N LEU A 343 -7.03 -21.73 17.71
CA LEU A 343 -7.55 -22.85 16.92
C LEU A 343 -6.45 -23.42 16.01
N LEU A 344 -5.71 -22.59 15.28
CA LEU A 344 -4.63 -23.02 14.41
C LEU A 344 -3.54 -23.79 15.19
N GLN A 345 -3.18 -23.30 16.38
CA GLN A 345 -2.22 -23.98 17.25
C GLN A 345 -2.68 -25.40 17.64
N GLU A 346 -3.96 -25.58 17.97
CA GLU A 346 -4.51 -26.89 18.32
C GLU A 346 -4.65 -27.79 17.08
N LEU A 347 -5.05 -27.25 15.93
CA LEU A 347 -5.13 -27.98 14.67
C LEU A 347 -3.78 -28.54 14.23
N LEU A 348 -2.71 -27.76 14.33
CA LEU A 348 -1.34 -28.17 13.99
C LEU A 348 -0.79 -29.28 14.89
N LYS A 349 -1.32 -29.48 16.11
CA LYS A 349 -1.01 -30.63 16.96
C LYS A 349 -1.69 -31.91 16.47
N VAL A 350 -2.84 -31.76 15.85
CA VAL A 350 -3.68 -32.88 15.38
C VAL A 350 -3.30 -33.26 13.96
N ASN A 351 -3.13 -32.31 13.06
CA ASN A 351 -2.86 -32.54 11.64
C ASN A 351 -1.90 -31.47 11.10
N ASP A 352 -0.72 -31.85 10.69
CA ASP A 352 0.34 -31.03 10.12
C ASP A 352 0.31 -30.97 8.59
N ASN A 353 -0.54 -31.78 7.92
CA ASN A 353 -0.75 -31.72 6.46
C ASN A 353 -1.70 -30.58 6.08
N MET A 354 -1.27 -29.35 6.33
CA MET A 354 -2.10 -28.16 6.27
C MET A 354 -1.41 -27.01 5.53
N GLY A 355 -2.17 -26.35 4.62
CA GLY A 355 -1.85 -25.06 4.04
C GLY A 355 -2.69 -23.96 4.70
N PHE A 356 -2.19 -22.75 4.71
CA PHE A 356 -2.85 -21.55 5.22
C PHE A 356 -3.19 -20.59 4.08
N ILE A 357 -4.46 -20.22 3.96
CA ILE A 357 -4.94 -19.18 3.05
C ILE A 357 -5.17 -17.92 3.86
N SER A 358 -4.33 -16.92 3.63
CA SER A 358 -4.34 -15.65 4.36
C SER A 358 -5.19 -14.60 3.66
N ILE A 359 -6.15 -14.03 4.38
CA ILE A 359 -7.03 -12.95 3.92
C ILE A 359 -6.84 -11.77 4.85
N SER A 360 -6.10 -10.74 4.41
CA SER A 360 -5.80 -9.55 5.21
C SER A 360 -5.36 -8.40 4.32
N GLY A 361 -5.70 -7.17 4.67
CA GLY A 361 -5.23 -5.97 3.98
C GLY A 361 -3.91 -5.44 4.51
N SER A 362 -3.48 -5.91 5.68
CA SER A 362 -2.25 -5.53 6.38
C SER A 362 -1.44 -6.74 6.80
N PRO A 363 -0.12 -6.59 7.01
CA PRO A 363 0.70 -7.61 7.65
C PRO A 363 0.25 -7.90 9.08
N TYR A 364 0.56 -9.10 9.54
CA TYR A 364 0.39 -9.51 10.93
C TYR A 364 1.47 -10.55 11.28
N GLU A 365 1.60 -10.88 12.57
CA GLU A 365 2.57 -11.86 13.04
C GLU A 365 2.34 -13.24 12.42
N MET A 366 3.30 -13.70 11.62
CA MET A 366 3.15 -14.93 10.83
C MET A 366 3.92 -16.14 11.37
N GLN A 367 4.53 -16.08 12.55
CA GLN A 367 5.34 -17.20 13.07
C GLN A 367 4.52 -18.50 13.21
N LEU A 368 3.30 -18.40 13.73
CA LEU A 368 2.41 -19.55 13.86
C LEU A 368 1.91 -20.04 12.49
N VAL A 369 1.52 -19.12 11.61
CA VAL A 369 1.02 -19.40 10.26
C VAL A 369 2.07 -20.14 9.42
N CYS A 370 3.32 -19.77 9.55
CA CYS A 370 4.45 -20.39 8.86
C CYS A 370 4.85 -21.78 9.39
N ARG A 371 4.12 -22.32 10.35
CA ARG A 371 4.20 -23.74 10.69
C ARG A 371 3.35 -24.62 9.73
N CYS A 372 2.48 -24.01 8.95
CA CYS A 372 1.77 -24.69 7.86
C CYS A 372 2.75 -24.98 6.70
N ARG A 373 2.45 -25.98 5.91
CA ARG A 373 3.28 -26.45 4.78
C ARG A 373 3.32 -25.44 3.63
N ALA A 374 2.22 -24.71 3.42
CA ALA A 374 2.14 -23.63 2.46
C ALA A 374 1.38 -22.45 3.05
N VAL A 375 1.72 -21.22 2.61
CA VAL A 375 1.02 -19.98 2.96
C VAL A 375 0.77 -19.20 1.68
N LEU A 376 -0.51 -18.99 1.36
CA LEU A 376 -0.96 -18.20 0.20
C LEU A 376 -1.70 -16.95 0.71
N GLN A 377 -1.16 -15.78 0.43
CA GLN A 377 -1.76 -14.48 0.76
C GLN A 377 -2.65 -14.02 -0.39
N LEU A 378 -3.95 -13.85 -0.13
CA LEU A 378 -4.94 -13.37 -1.11
C LEU A 378 -5.26 -11.87 -0.96
N TYR A 379 -4.79 -11.22 0.10
CA TYR A 379 -5.22 -9.86 0.42
C TYR A 379 -6.76 -9.74 0.49
N LEU A 380 -7.35 -8.78 -0.20
CA LEU A 380 -8.80 -8.56 -0.31
C LEU A 380 -9.19 -8.64 -1.79
N GLY A 381 -9.35 -9.86 -2.28
CA GLY A 381 -9.36 -10.22 -3.71
C GLY A 381 -10.65 -9.90 -4.48
N GLY A 382 -11.58 -9.13 -3.90
CA GLY A 382 -12.81 -8.75 -4.59
C GLY A 382 -13.82 -9.90 -4.75
N GLU A 383 -14.85 -9.64 -5.55
CA GLU A 383 -16.03 -10.52 -5.67
C GLU A 383 -15.75 -11.92 -6.25
N ALA A 384 -14.66 -12.07 -7.01
CA ALA A 384 -14.28 -13.34 -7.66
C ALA A 384 -13.15 -14.10 -6.93
N ALA A 385 -12.73 -13.65 -5.74
CA ALA A 385 -11.61 -14.22 -4.97
C ALA A 385 -11.77 -15.72 -4.68
N GLY A 386 -13.01 -16.18 -4.45
CA GLY A 386 -13.27 -17.61 -4.21
C GLY A 386 -12.92 -18.50 -5.40
N THR A 387 -13.30 -18.08 -6.62
CA THR A 387 -12.95 -18.80 -7.86
C THR A 387 -11.44 -18.72 -8.13
N ALA A 388 -10.82 -17.55 -7.95
CA ALA A 388 -9.39 -17.37 -8.12
C ALA A 388 -8.60 -18.26 -7.15
N CYS A 389 -8.97 -18.27 -5.86
CA CYS A 389 -8.38 -19.13 -4.85
C CYS A 389 -8.45 -20.61 -5.24
N ALA A 390 -9.62 -21.11 -5.66
CA ALA A 390 -9.79 -22.49 -6.10
C ALA A 390 -8.83 -22.84 -7.26
N ARG A 391 -8.66 -21.95 -8.23
CA ARG A 391 -7.75 -22.14 -9.38
C ARG A 391 -6.28 -22.13 -8.97
N LEU A 392 -5.92 -21.26 -8.03
CA LEU A 392 -4.57 -21.19 -7.46
C LEU A 392 -4.23 -22.48 -6.70
N VAL A 393 -5.07 -22.90 -5.76
CA VAL A 393 -4.78 -24.08 -4.93
C VAL A 393 -4.80 -25.39 -5.72
N THR A 394 -5.53 -25.48 -6.84
CA THR A 394 -5.53 -26.64 -7.73
C THR A 394 -4.47 -26.61 -8.83
N GLY A 395 -3.73 -25.51 -8.94
CA GLY A 395 -2.68 -25.32 -9.96
C GLY A 395 -3.22 -25.02 -11.37
N LYS A 396 -4.48 -24.62 -11.50
CA LYS A 396 -5.05 -24.09 -12.76
C LYS A 396 -4.61 -22.65 -13.03
N ALA A 397 -4.21 -21.96 -11.98
CA ALA A 397 -3.48 -20.68 -12.05
C ALA A 397 -2.19 -20.81 -11.24
N ASN A 398 -1.16 -20.09 -11.66
CA ASN A 398 0.14 -20.05 -10.99
C ASN A 398 0.28 -18.70 -10.29
N PRO A 399 0.48 -18.65 -8.94
CA PRO A 399 0.68 -17.39 -8.24
C PRO A 399 1.93 -16.68 -8.73
N CYS A 400 1.82 -15.36 -8.91
CA CYS A 400 2.91 -14.54 -9.42
C CYS A 400 3.00 -13.17 -8.73
N GLY A 401 2.14 -12.90 -7.75
CA GLY A 401 2.21 -11.70 -6.96
C GLY A 401 3.48 -11.61 -6.12
N LYS A 402 3.90 -10.39 -5.80
CA LYS A 402 5.03 -10.09 -4.93
C LYS A 402 4.57 -9.15 -3.82
N LEU A 403 5.12 -9.31 -2.63
CA LEU A 403 4.79 -8.43 -1.50
C LEU A 403 5.16 -6.97 -1.82
N ALA A 404 4.20 -6.08 -1.67
CA ALA A 404 4.39 -4.64 -1.77
C ALA A 404 4.78 -3.99 -0.43
N GLU A 405 5.05 -4.81 0.56
CA GLU A 405 5.40 -4.42 1.93
C GLU A 405 6.19 -5.53 2.62
N THR A 406 6.99 -5.14 3.60
CA THR A 406 7.75 -6.08 4.43
C THR A 406 6.87 -6.63 5.55
N ILE A 407 7.02 -7.92 5.86
CA ILE A 407 6.36 -8.54 7.02
C ILE A 407 7.41 -8.77 8.10
N PRO A 408 7.44 -7.96 9.18
CA PRO A 408 8.40 -8.13 10.28
C PRO A 408 8.07 -9.38 11.12
N TYR A 409 9.00 -9.78 11.98
CA TYR A 409 8.75 -10.85 12.95
C TYR A 409 7.83 -10.39 14.08
N ARG A 410 8.01 -9.16 14.57
CA ARG A 410 7.30 -8.62 15.73
C ARG A 410 6.96 -7.16 15.50
N GLU A 411 6.01 -6.66 16.27
CA GLU A 411 5.61 -5.24 16.26
C GLU A 411 6.77 -4.32 16.66
N GLU A 412 7.59 -4.74 17.62
CA GLU A 412 8.73 -3.97 18.12
C GLU A 412 9.83 -3.78 17.07
N ASP A 413 9.84 -4.60 16.03
CA ASP A 413 10.82 -4.49 14.93
C ASP A 413 10.40 -3.41 13.90
N VAL A 414 9.19 -2.84 14.02
CA VAL A 414 8.69 -1.81 13.09
C VAL A 414 9.32 -0.46 13.38
N PRO A 415 9.86 0.27 12.38
CA PRO A 415 10.55 1.55 12.61
C PRO A 415 9.67 2.63 13.26
N SER A 416 8.35 2.56 13.06
CA SER A 416 7.38 3.46 13.69
C SER A 416 6.90 2.99 15.07
N TYR A 417 7.45 1.89 15.62
CA TYR A 417 7.09 1.39 16.94
C TYR A 417 7.30 2.44 18.03
N GLY A 418 6.28 2.67 18.85
CA GLY A 418 6.28 3.72 19.86
C GLY A 418 5.97 5.15 19.35
N ASN A 419 5.92 5.36 18.04
CA ASN A 419 5.60 6.64 17.39
C ASN A 419 4.35 6.57 16.49
N PHE A 420 3.54 5.54 16.66
CA PHE A 420 2.31 5.31 15.89
C PHE A 420 1.10 5.19 16.84
N GLY A 421 -0.01 5.79 16.45
CA GLY A 421 -1.27 5.71 17.19
C GLY A 421 -1.25 6.47 18.53
N LYS A 422 -1.98 5.96 19.52
CA LYS A 422 -1.99 6.50 20.89
C LYS A 422 -0.67 6.24 21.56
N GLN A 423 0.07 7.28 21.85
CA GLN A 423 1.32 7.15 22.55
C GLN A 423 1.09 6.89 24.04
N LYS A 424 1.80 5.91 24.58
CA LYS A 424 1.73 5.53 25.99
C LYS A 424 2.47 6.48 26.93
N GLU A 425 3.32 7.37 26.40
CA GLU A 425 4.12 8.31 27.18
C GLU A 425 3.49 9.71 27.19
N GLN A 426 3.52 10.39 28.33
CA GLN A 426 3.05 11.77 28.47
C GLN A 426 3.84 12.70 27.53
N ARG A 427 3.15 13.28 26.56
CA ARG A 427 3.70 14.34 25.69
C ARG A 427 3.09 15.68 26.04
N LEU A 428 3.85 16.73 25.77
CA LEU A 428 3.39 18.12 25.88
C LEU A 428 2.22 18.42 24.91
N HIS A 429 2.18 17.70 23.77
CA HIS A 429 1.14 17.79 22.74
C HIS A 429 0.68 16.37 22.36
N PRO A 430 -0.45 15.88 22.88
CA PRO A 430 -0.89 14.49 22.71
C PRO A 430 -1.22 14.09 21.26
N ASP A 431 -1.44 15.05 20.38
CA ASP A 431 -1.80 14.84 18.97
C ASP A 431 -0.60 14.93 18.01
N GLU A 432 0.60 15.28 18.48
CA GLU A 432 1.82 15.23 17.64
C GLU A 432 2.25 13.79 17.38
N VAL A 433 2.45 13.48 16.11
CA VAL A 433 2.93 12.18 15.63
C VAL A 433 4.28 12.40 14.93
N GLU A 434 5.35 12.05 15.62
CA GLU A 434 6.70 12.22 15.12
C GLU A 434 7.07 11.09 14.18
N TYR A 435 7.50 11.42 12.95
CA TYR A 435 7.98 10.46 11.96
C TYR A 435 9.50 10.29 12.12
N ARG A 436 9.90 9.72 13.28
CA ARG A 436 11.30 9.61 13.72
C ARG A 436 12.18 8.79 12.81
N GLU A 437 11.57 7.83 12.12
CA GLU A 437 12.23 6.97 11.17
C GLU A 437 12.69 7.71 9.89
N SER A 438 12.21 8.95 9.65
CA SER A 438 12.54 9.74 8.47
C SER A 438 12.34 8.96 7.17
N ILE A 439 13.38 8.84 6.33
CA ILE A 439 13.33 8.09 5.07
C ILE A 439 13.32 6.57 5.24
N PHE A 440 13.55 6.06 6.46
CA PHE A 440 13.67 4.63 6.72
C PHE A 440 12.32 3.98 7.01
N VAL A 441 11.43 3.99 6.02
CA VAL A 441 10.12 3.33 6.06
C VAL A 441 10.20 1.97 5.38
N GLY A 442 9.56 0.94 5.98
CA GLY A 442 9.49 -0.40 5.41
C GLY A 442 10.86 -1.01 5.16
N TYR A 443 11.06 -1.62 3.99
CA TYR A 443 12.33 -2.31 3.66
C TYR A 443 13.55 -1.38 3.70
N ARG A 444 13.36 -0.06 3.52
CA ARG A 444 14.47 0.90 3.64
C ARG A 444 15.09 0.84 5.02
N TYR A 445 14.28 0.63 6.06
CA TYR A 445 14.75 0.39 7.41
C TYR A 445 15.38 -0.99 7.58
N TYR A 446 14.61 -2.04 7.30
CA TYR A 446 15.02 -3.41 7.60
C TYR A 446 16.29 -3.82 6.86
N ASP A 447 16.42 -3.47 5.58
CA ASP A 447 17.61 -3.80 4.78
C ASP A 447 18.83 -2.97 5.15
N THR A 448 18.63 -1.67 5.44
CA THR A 448 19.74 -0.77 5.80
C THR A 448 20.34 -1.16 7.14
N PHE A 449 19.51 -1.42 8.14
CA PHE A 449 19.94 -1.73 9.50
C PHE A 449 19.99 -3.23 9.80
N GLN A 450 19.85 -4.07 8.79
CA GLN A 450 19.94 -5.54 8.88
C GLN A 450 18.98 -6.13 9.92
N VAL A 451 17.82 -5.52 10.11
CA VAL A 451 16.77 -6.02 10.99
C VAL A 451 16.12 -7.24 10.31
N PRO A 452 16.12 -8.42 10.94
CA PRO A 452 15.55 -9.61 10.34
C PRO A 452 14.04 -9.48 10.19
N VAL A 453 13.51 -10.00 9.06
CA VAL A 453 12.09 -9.96 8.74
C VAL A 453 11.58 -11.36 8.38
N ARG A 454 10.27 -11.58 8.55
CA ARG A 454 9.67 -12.86 8.18
C ARG A 454 9.62 -13.01 6.67
N PHE A 455 9.18 -11.98 5.96
CA PHE A 455 9.20 -11.92 4.50
C PHE A 455 9.61 -10.51 4.08
N CYS A 456 10.60 -10.44 3.19
CA CYS A 456 11.09 -9.16 2.70
C CYS A 456 10.16 -8.56 1.64
N PHE A 457 10.30 -7.26 1.41
CA PHE A 457 9.69 -6.57 0.27
C PHE A 457 10.00 -7.30 -1.04
N GLY A 458 9.01 -7.39 -1.92
CA GLY A 458 9.12 -8.05 -3.21
C GLY A 458 9.12 -9.58 -3.17
N HIS A 459 8.99 -10.21 -1.98
CA HIS A 459 8.94 -11.66 -1.84
C HIS A 459 7.66 -12.25 -2.43
N GLY A 460 7.78 -13.39 -3.09
CA GLY A 460 6.68 -14.19 -3.62
C GLY A 460 7.23 -15.34 -4.45
N LEU A 461 6.70 -16.54 -4.20
CA LEU A 461 7.07 -17.78 -4.87
C LEU A 461 6.14 -18.06 -6.06
N SER A 462 6.52 -19.02 -6.89
CA SER A 462 5.75 -19.52 -8.03
C SER A 462 5.74 -21.04 -8.03
N TYR A 463 4.83 -21.66 -8.77
CA TYR A 463 4.85 -23.11 -9.06
C TYR A 463 5.87 -23.48 -10.16
N THR A 464 6.62 -22.50 -10.65
CA THR A 464 7.74 -22.69 -11.59
C THR A 464 8.97 -21.96 -11.10
N SER A 465 10.09 -22.07 -11.80
CA SER A 465 11.36 -21.41 -11.48
C SER A 465 11.83 -20.55 -12.64
N PHE A 466 12.59 -19.49 -12.32
CA PHE A 466 13.12 -18.56 -13.30
C PHE A 466 14.62 -18.35 -13.12
N SER A 467 15.35 -18.19 -14.22
CA SER A 467 16.74 -17.76 -14.24
C SER A 467 16.89 -16.39 -14.90
N TYR A 468 17.96 -15.69 -14.53
CA TYR A 468 18.28 -14.35 -15.04
C TYR A 468 19.68 -14.35 -15.65
N SER A 469 19.87 -13.62 -16.74
CA SER A 469 21.15 -13.56 -17.45
C SER A 469 21.32 -12.26 -18.24
N ASN A 470 22.52 -12.03 -18.75
CA ASN A 470 22.84 -11.01 -19.77
C ASN A 470 22.53 -9.55 -19.37
N LEU A 471 22.86 -9.16 -18.11
CA LEU A 471 22.68 -7.79 -17.63
C LEU A 471 23.60 -6.81 -18.38
N THR A 472 22.99 -5.83 -19.04
CA THR A 472 23.68 -4.69 -19.67
C THR A 472 23.04 -3.39 -19.23
N ILE A 473 23.84 -2.33 -19.16
CA ILE A 473 23.39 -0.97 -18.89
C ILE A 473 23.94 -0.10 -20.01
N THR A 474 23.07 0.67 -20.65
CA THR A 474 23.40 1.56 -21.76
C THR A 474 22.95 2.98 -21.39
N GLU A 475 23.85 3.94 -21.46
CA GLU A 475 23.52 5.35 -21.34
C GLU A 475 22.89 5.86 -22.63
N ASN A 476 21.77 6.59 -22.50
CA ASN A 476 21.03 7.18 -23.60
C ASN A 476 21.46 8.64 -23.85
N ALA A 477 21.11 9.19 -25.00
CA ALA A 477 21.46 10.55 -25.38
C ALA A 477 20.86 11.65 -24.46
N ASP A 478 19.77 11.32 -23.76
CA ASP A 478 19.10 12.18 -22.78
C ASP A 478 19.58 11.99 -21.33
N GLN A 479 20.74 11.33 -21.16
CA GLN A 479 21.34 11.00 -19.86
C GLN A 479 20.52 10.01 -19.00
N SER A 480 19.47 9.41 -19.53
CA SER A 480 18.82 8.26 -18.93
C SER A 480 19.62 6.98 -19.19
N TYR A 481 19.31 5.90 -18.45
CA TYR A 481 19.98 4.61 -18.61
C TYR A 481 18.96 3.52 -18.90
N THR A 482 19.24 2.71 -19.94
CA THR A 482 18.46 1.50 -20.24
C THR A 482 19.16 0.29 -19.62
N VAL A 483 18.51 -0.31 -18.63
CA VAL A 483 18.91 -1.58 -18.01
C VAL A 483 18.24 -2.71 -18.75
N THR A 484 19.03 -3.61 -19.33
CA THR A 484 18.55 -4.74 -20.11
C THR A 484 19.06 -6.05 -19.53
N PHE A 485 18.19 -7.06 -19.40
CA PHE A 485 18.53 -8.41 -18.97
C PHE A 485 17.57 -9.43 -19.58
N GLU A 486 17.86 -10.72 -19.43
CA GLU A 486 17.00 -11.80 -19.88
C GLU A 486 16.43 -12.57 -18.71
N VAL A 487 15.17 -13.01 -18.83
CA VAL A 487 14.49 -13.90 -17.89
C VAL A 487 14.02 -15.13 -18.63
N GLU A 488 14.29 -16.31 -18.08
CA GLU A 488 13.91 -17.61 -18.64
C GLU A 488 13.11 -18.41 -17.61
N ASN A 489 12.01 -19.02 -18.04
CA ASN A 489 11.28 -19.99 -17.24
C ASN A 489 11.99 -21.36 -17.35
N THR A 490 12.66 -21.77 -16.26
CA THR A 490 13.43 -23.02 -16.19
C THR A 490 12.63 -24.20 -15.62
N GLY A 491 11.37 -23.98 -15.26
CA GLY A 491 10.49 -25.04 -14.74
C GLY A 491 9.51 -25.57 -15.80
N GLU A 492 8.59 -26.41 -15.36
CA GLU A 492 7.67 -27.14 -16.24
C GLU A 492 6.27 -26.50 -16.36
N THR A 493 6.00 -25.43 -15.61
CA THR A 493 4.70 -24.77 -15.60
C THR A 493 4.82 -23.36 -16.13
N ALA A 494 3.87 -22.93 -16.98
CA ALA A 494 3.81 -21.55 -17.40
C ALA A 494 3.64 -20.61 -16.19
N GLY A 495 4.32 -19.47 -16.21
CA GLY A 495 4.28 -18.53 -15.09
C GLY A 495 4.61 -17.11 -15.51
N MET A 496 4.42 -16.19 -14.57
CA MET A 496 4.86 -14.81 -14.73
C MET A 496 5.88 -14.49 -13.65
N GLU A 497 6.95 -13.83 -14.04
CA GLU A 497 7.96 -13.32 -13.11
C GLU A 497 7.90 -11.81 -13.04
N ILE A 498 8.06 -11.27 -11.82
CA ILE A 498 8.21 -9.83 -11.59
C ILE A 498 9.67 -9.57 -11.23
N SER A 499 10.45 -9.20 -12.23
CA SER A 499 11.82 -8.75 -12.05
C SER A 499 11.85 -7.36 -11.41
N GLN A 500 12.66 -7.19 -10.38
CA GLN A 500 12.78 -5.96 -9.58
C GLN A 500 14.18 -5.37 -9.77
N VAL A 501 14.25 -4.08 -10.09
CA VAL A 501 15.50 -3.35 -10.27
C VAL A 501 15.73 -2.46 -9.06
N TYR A 502 16.73 -2.81 -8.27
CA TYR A 502 17.18 -2.05 -7.11
C TYR A 502 18.44 -1.27 -7.43
N VAL A 503 18.56 -0.10 -6.83
CA VAL A 503 19.73 0.78 -6.96
C VAL A 503 20.33 1.01 -5.59
N ARG A 504 21.63 0.73 -5.47
CA ARG A 504 22.43 0.90 -4.27
C ARG A 504 23.62 1.81 -4.57
N ASN A 505 23.83 2.85 -3.78
CA ASN A 505 25.11 3.57 -3.77
C ASN A 505 26.08 2.78 -2.90
N SER A 506 27.16 2.26 -3.50
CA SER A 506 28.07 1.31 -2.82
C SER A 506 29.16 2.00 -1.99
N GLN A 507 29.40 3.30 -2.23
CA GLN A 507 30.52 4.05 -1.62
C GLN A 507 30.10 4.99 -0.51
N THR A 508 28.80 5.21 -0.29
CA THR A 508 28.35 6.19 0.67
C THR A 508 28.06 5.58 2.04
N GLU A 509 28.66 6.19 3.07
CA GLU A 509 28.28 6.05 4.47
C GLU A 509 27.18 7.06 4.84
N ASP A 510 26.51 7.61 3.83
CA ASP A 510 25.61 8.74 3.95
C ASP A 510 24.23 8.32 4.41
N PHE A 511 23.46 9.27 4.91
CA PHE A 511 22.09 9.11 5.36
C PHE A 511 21.14 8.81 4.18
N ARG A 512 21.21 7.58 3.67
CA ARG A 512 20.43 7.04 2.57
C ARG A 512 20.09 5.58 2.82
N ALA A 513 18.93 5.12 2.31
CA ALA A 513 18.62 3.68 2.32
C ALA A 513 19.68 2.87 1.55
N LYS A 514 20.06 1.71 2.05
CA LYS A 514 21.07 0.83 1.46
C LYS A 514 20.79 0.53 -0.01
N ARG A 515 19.53 0.33 -0.36
CA ARG A 515 19.05 0.20 -1.75
C ARG A 515 17.58 0.58 -1.85
N GLU A 516 17.17 0.93 -3.05
CA GLU A 516 15.83 1.41 -3.33
C GLU A 516 15.31 0.79 -4.63
N LEU A 517 14.02 0.40 -4.65
CA LEU A 517 13.36 -0.03 -5.87
C LEU A 517 13.25 1.15 -6.85
N ARG A 518 13.72 0.97 -8.07
CA ARG A 518 13.70 2.01 -9.12
C ARG A 518 13.17 1.50 -10.45
N GLY A 519 12.78 0.22 -10.51
CA GLY A 519 12.12 -0.35 -11.67
C GLY A 519 11.59 -1.74 -11.40
N PHE A 520 10.63 -2.17 -12.19
CA PHE A 520 10.12 -3.54 -12.19
C PHE A 520 9.48 -3.87 -13.54
N ALA A 521 9.42 -5.17 -13.85
CA ALA A 521 8.73 -5.65 -15.03
C ALA A 521 8.09 -7.00 -14.77
N LYS A 522 6.80 -7.16 -15.16
CA LYS A 522 6.07 -8.43 -15.10
C LYS A 522 6.12 -9.11 -16.47
N THR A 523 6.72 -10.30 -16.52
CA THR A 523 7.00 -11.03 -17.76
C THR A 523 6.34 -12.41 -17.73
N ALA A 524 5.41 -12.68 -18.66
CA ALA A 524 4.78 -13.98 -18.82
C ALA A 524 5.68 -14.89 -19.68
N LEU A 525 5.92 -16.14 -19.23
CA LEU A 525 6.84 -17.09 -19.85
C LEU A 525 6.27 -18.51 -19.86
N GLN A 526 6.31 -19.17 -21.02
CA GLN A 526 6.08 -20.59 -21.12
C GLN A 526 7.30 -21.39 -20.62
N PRO A 527 7.16 -22.68 -20.28
CA PRO A 527 8.31 -23.53 -19.97
C PRO A 527 9.39 -23.45 -21.05
N GLY A 528 10.64 -23.17 -20.66
CA GLY A 528 11.77 -22.99 -21.56
C GLY A 528 11.79 -21.68 -22.35
N GLU A 529 10.79 -20.82 -22.21
CA GLU A 529 10.76 -19.51 -22.89
C GLU A 529 11.68 -18.52 -22.19
N LYS A 530 12.42 -17.76 -23.02
CA LYS A 530 13.31 -16.67 -22.59
C LYS A 530 12.86 -15.36 -23.21
N LYS A 531 12.82 -14.29 -22.42
CA LYS A 531 12.48 -12.95 -22.88
C LYS A 531 13.48 -11.90 -22.39
N LYS A 532 13.75 -10.96 -23.28
CA LYS A 532 14.47 -9.73 -22.95
C LYS A 532 13.57 -8.78 -22.19
N VAL A 533 14.07 -8.21 -21.10
CA VAL A 533 13.41 -7.20 -20.27
C VAL A 533 14.21 -5.92 -20.32
N GLU A 534 13.53 -4.79 -20.43
CA GLU A 534 14.13 -3.46 -20.44
C GLU A 534 13.47 -2.58 -19.39
N VAL A 535 14.30 -1.88 -18.60
CA VAL A 535 13.86 -0.93 -17.56
C VAL A 535 14.67 0.35 -17.72
N MET A 536 14.00 1.49 -17.69
CA MET A 536 14.66 2.80 -17.77
C MET A 536 14.91 3.38 -16.40
N LEU A 537 16.11 3.91 -16.17
CA LEU A 537 16.51 4.69 -15.03
C LEU A 537 16.79 6.12 -15.46
N THR A 538 16.37 7.09 -14.65
CA THR A 538 16.55 8.53 -14.91
C THR A 538 17.37 9.16 -13.80
N ASP A 539 17.75 10.43 -13.92
CA ASP A 539 18.44 11.18 -12.89
C ASP A 539 17.72 11.13 -11.53
N ARG A 540 16.38 11.09 -11.55
CA ARG A 540 15.60 10.92 -10.32
C ARG A 540 15.92 9.63 -9.56
N THR A 541 16.38 8.60 -10.24
CA THR A 541 16.85 7.33 -9.65
C THR A 541 18.00 7.54 -8.67
N PHE A 542 18.90 8.45 -8.99
CA PHE A 542 20.12 8.71 -8.26
C PHE A 542 20.03 9.94 -7.35
N SER A 543 18.86 10.60 -7.34
CA SER A 543 18.67 11.87 -6.64
C SER A 543 18.17 11.67 -5.21
N VAL A 544 18.56 12.63 -4.35
CA VAL A 544 18.10 12.83 -2.98
C VAL A 544 17.59 14.25 -2.86
N TYR A 545 16.57 14.48 -2.03
CA TYR A 545 16.06 15.82 -1.78
C TYR A 545 16.91 16.53 -0.74
N GLN A 546 17.57 17.60 -1.16
CA GLN A 546 18.37 18.50 -0.28
C GLN A 546 18.42 19.90 -0.87
N ASN A 547 18.60 20.92 -0.03
CA ASN A 547 18.63 22.31 -0.46
C ASN A 547 17.36 22.71 -1.27
N SER A 548 16.19 22.20 -0.84
CA SER A 548 14.87 22.46 -1.44
C SER A 548 14.67 21.94 -2.87
N GLU A 549 15.53 21.01 -3.35
CA GLU A 549 15.44 20.38 -4.66
C GLU A 549 15.96 18.94 -4.66
N PHE A 550 15.67 18.18 -5.74
CA PHE A 550 16.29 16.89 -5.96
C PHE A 550 17.63 17.04 -6.66
N GLN A 551 18.68 16.58 -6.01
CA GLN A 551 20.06 16.64 -6.51
C GLN A 551 20.59 15.22 -6.75
N VAL A 552 21.23 14.99 -7.90
CA VAL A 552 21.91 13.73 -8.20
C VAL A 552 23.12 13.59 -7.29
N ILE A 553 23.19 12.45 -6.60
CA ILE A 553 24.32 12.13 -5.71
C ILE A 553 25.36 11.34 -6.50
N GLY A 554 26.58 11.83 -6.49
CA GLY A 554 27.71 11.17 -7.16
C GLY A 554 28.15 9.89 -6.43
N GLY A 555 28.82 9.00 -7.15
CA GLY A 555 29.43 7.79 -6.59
C GLY A 555 29.27 6.55 -7.47
N THR A 556 29.79 5.43 -6.97
CA THR A 556 29.62 4.13 -7.59
C THR A 556 28.30 3.52 -7.17
N TYR A 557 27.49 3.16 -8.16
CA TYR A 557 26.17 2.55 -7.96
C TYR A 557 26.16 1.11 -8.43
N GLU A 558 25.58 0.22 -7.62
CA GLU A 558 25.22 -1.12 -8.03
C GLU A 558 23.77 -1.14 -8.52
N ILE A 559 23.57 -1.55 -9.77
CA ILE A 559 22.25 -1.88 -10.31
C ILE A 559 22.03 -3.37 -10.11
N GLN A 560 21.06 -3.70 -9.27
CA GLN A 560 20.79 -5.05 -8.81
C GLN A 560 19.43 -5.54 -9.35
N ILE A 561 19.44 -6.67 -10.05
CA ILE A 561 18.21 -7.30 -10.56
C ILE A 561 17.89 -8.50 -9.68
N GLY A 562 16.69 -8.53 -9.13
CA GLY A 562 16.25 -9.60 -8.23
C GLY A 562 14.82 -10.06 -8.47
N ALA A 563 14.51 -11.24 -7.94
CA ALA A 563 13.16 -11.76 -7.78
C ALA A 563 12.49 -11.24 -6.50
N SER A 564 13.29 -10.71 -5.57
CA SER A 564 12.90 -9.99 -4.36
C SER A 564 14.09 -9.20 -3.80
N LEU A 565 13.87 -8.42 -2.75
CA LEU A 565 14.94 -7.68 -2.06
C LEU A 565 16.07 -8.61 -1.57
N ASN A 566 15.74 -9.81 -1.11
CA ASN A 566 16.70 -10.80 -0.59
C ASN A 566 17.12 -11.85 -1.63
N ASP A 567 16.61 -11.80 -2.85
CA ASP A 567 16.95 -12.72 -3.93
C ASP A 567 17.47 -11.95 -5.13
N ILE A 568 18.66 -11.37 -5.00
CA ILE A 568 19.36 -10.65 -6.07
C ILE A 568 20.08 -11.67 -6.97
N ARG A 569 19.81 -11.62 -8.26
CA ARG A 569 20.27 -12.55 -9.29
C ARG A 569 21.41 -12.00 -10.14
N LEU A 570 21.36 -10.70 -10.46
CA LEU A 570 22.36 -10.02 -11.29
C LEU A 570 22.74 -8.70 -10.63
N THR A 571 24.01 -8.32 -10.75
CA THR A 571 24.51 -7.02 -10.28
C THR A 571 25.51 -6.47 -11.29
N LYS A 572 25.46 -5.17 -11.52
CA LYS A 572 26.42 -4.44 -12.34
C LYS A 572 26.65 -3.05 -11.77
N GLU A 573 27.93 -2.66 -11.69
CA GLU A 573 28.33 -1.33 -11.22
C GLU A 573 28.32 -0.32 -12.36
N MET A 574 28.10 0.95 -11.97
CA MET A 574 28.20 2.12 -12.82
C MET A 574 28.57 3.35 -12.01
N GLU A 575 29.26 4.29 -12.63
CA GLU A 575 29.63 5.57 -12.03
C GLU A 575 28.61 6.64 -12.39
N ILE A 576 28.20 7.41 -11.38
CA ILE A 576 27.31 8.56 -11.54
C ILE A 576 28.04 9.80 -11.04
N SER A 577 28.06 10.85 -11.86
CA SER A 577 28.55 12.17 -11.48
C SER A 577 27.46 12.93 -10.72
N GLY A 578 27.80 13.59 -9.62
CA GLY A 578 26.82 14.32 -8.83
C GLY A 578 27.45 15.01 -7.62
N VAL A 579 26.61 15.51 -6.72
CA VAL A 579 27.03 16.20 -5.49
C VAL A 579 27.23 15.20 -4.34
N GLU A 580 27.91 15.64 -3.29
CA GLU A 580 28.10 14.87 -2.05
C GLU A 580 26.86 15.00 -1.16
N LEU A 581 26.48 13.93 -0.48
CA LEU A 581 25.43 13.91 0.53
C LEU A 581 26.03 13.68 1.91
N LYS A 582 25.54 14.40 2.91
CA LYS A 582 25.88 14.19 4.33
C LYS A 582 24.61 14.11 5.16
N GLY A 583 24.66 13.34 6.21
CA GLY A 583 23.50 13.13 7.08
C GLY A 583 23.89 12.96 8.57
N PRO A 584 22.89 12.78 9.45
CA PRO A 584 23.08 12.75 10.90
C PRO A 584 23.74 11.46 11.40
N LEU A 585 23.75 10.39 10.60
CA LEU A 585 24.31 9.09 10.94
C LEU A 585 25.26 8.62 9.86
N SER A 586 26.37 7.99 10.28
CA SER A 586 27.19 7.16 9.39
C SER A 586 26.60 5.76 9.29
N LEU A 587 26.46 5.25 8.08
CA LEU A 587 25.95 3.90 7.79
C LEU A 587 27.05 2.90 7.43
N LYS A 588 28.30 3.19 7.83
CA LYS A 588 29.47 2.33 7.53
C LYS A 588 29.31 0.89 8.04
N ASN A 589 28.80 0.73 9.26
CA ASN A 589 28.54 -0.55 9.89
C ASN A 589 27.13 -0.51 10.48
N PRO A 590 26.07 -0.54 9.64
CA PRO A 590 24.72 -0.40 10.13
C PRO A 590 24.33 -1.57 11.01
N VAL A 591 23.89 -1.24 12.21
CA VAL A 591 23.26 -2.15 13.18
C VAL A 591 21.83 -1.70 13.40
N PRO A 592 20.94 -2.51 13.96
CA PRO A 592 19.60 -2.07 14.33
C PRO A 592 19.66 -0.76 15.14
N LEU A 593 18.87 0.24 14.75
CA LEU A 593 18.87 1.56 15.38
C LEU A 593 18.52 1.46 16.86
N THR A 594 19.32 2.11 17.69
CA THR A 594 19.03 2.31 19.12
C THR A 594 18.04 3.47 19.29
N LYS A 595 17.52 3.63 20.52
CA LYS A 595 16.69 4.79 20.86
C LYS A 595 17.46 6.10 20.64
N GLU A 596 18.73 6.13 21.01
CA GLU A 596 19.61 7.28 20.80
C GLU A 596 19.82 7.60 19.31
N ASP A 597 19.84 6.60 18.44
CA ASP A 597 19.95 6.81 17.00
C ASP A 597 18.66 7.44 16.45
N PHE A 598 17.49 6.95 16.86
CA PHE A 598 16.20 7.57 16.52
C PHE A 598 16.10 8.99 17.06
N ASP A 599 16.61 9.26 18.27
CA ASP A 599 16.63 10.61 18.84
C ASP A 599 17.58 11.55 18.05
N ARG A 600 18.71 11.04 17.54
CA ARG A 600 19.62 11.81 16.65
C ARG A 600 18.96 12.13 15.30
N ILE A 601 18.32 11.13 14.66
CA ILE A 601 17.56 11.31 13.42
C ILE A 601 16.46 12.34 13.63
N TYR A 602 15.71 12.22 14.72
CA TYR A 602 14.62 13.12 15.06
C TYR A 602 15.11 14.55 15.33
N THR A 603 16.19 14.73 16.07
CA THR A 603 16.78 16.03 16.30
C THR A 603 17.24 16.69 15.01
N TYR A 604 17.90 15.93 14.13
CA TYR A 604 18.25 16.38 12.78
C TYR A 604 17.00 16.75 12.00
N SER A 605 15.99 15.89 11.98
CA SER A 605 14.73 16.10 11.27
C SER A 605 14.02 17.38 11.75
N ARG A 606 13.97 17.63 13.06
CA ARG A 606 13.36 18.88 13.61
C ARG A 606 14.08 20.15 13.17
N THR A 607 15.39 20.13 13.02
CA THR A 607 16.15 21.29 12.53
C THR A 607 16.00 21.49 11.02
N HIS A 608 15.48 20.51 10.31
CA HIS A 608 15.27 20.49 8.86
C HIS A 608 13.79 20.31 8.47
N LEU A 609 12.87 20.64 9.37
CA LEU A 609 11.45 20.78 9.01
C LEU A 609 11.32 21.96 8.03
N SER A 610 10.45 21.82 7.03
CA SER A 610 10.09 22.95 6.16
C SER A 610 9.70 24.17 6.98
N HIS A 611 10.07 25.35 6.55
CA HIS A 611 10.18 26.60 7.32
C HIS A 611 8.89 27.20 7.88
N THR A 612 7.83 26.45 8.05
CA THR A 612 6.57 26.95 8.61
C THR A 612 6.21 26.24 9.91
N VAL A 613 7.01 26.47 10.97
CA VAL A 613 6.48 26.35 12.33
C VAL A 613 6.01 27.73 12.78
N PRO A 614 4.72 28.06 12.73
CA PRO A 614 4.21 29.24 13.41
C PRO A 614 4.51 29.07 14.90
N GLY A 615 5.06 30.11 15.53
CA GLY A 615 5.32 30.10 16.96
C GLY A 615 4.04 29.73 17.74
N GLU A 616 4.25 29.02 18.84
CA GLU A 616 3.35 28.68 19.94
C GLU A 616 1.85 28.53 19.56
N PHE A 617 1.41 27.27 19.48
CA PHE A 617 -0.02 26.94 19.50
C PHE A 617 -0.67 27.53 20.74
N THR A 618 -1.28 28.69 20.62
CA THR A 618 -2.28 29.10 21.60
C THR A 618 -3.51 28.21 21.40
N THR A 619 -3.72 27.28 22.31
CA THR A 619 -4.97 26.54 22.44
C THR A 619 -6.13 27.54 22.58
N LYS A 620 -6.79 27.85 21.49
CA LYS A 620 -8.18 28.23 21.50
C LYS A 620 -8.93 26.98 21.08
N ASN A 621 -9.42 26.20 22.11
CA ASN A 621 -10.83 25.87 22.10
C ASN A 621 -11.22 24.78 23.07
N SER A 622 -11.88 25.20 24.07
CA SER A 622 -13.06 24.53 24.60
C SER A 622 -14.27 24.91 23.72
N LEU A 623 -14.86 23.93 23.02
CA LEU A 623 -16.30 23.65 22.87
C LEU A 623 -16.54 22.69 21.75
#